data_78dd0fb2e5d031f7e767f7d0b791ed39
#
_entry.id   78dd0fb2e5d031f7e767f7d0b791ed39
#
_cell.length_a   1.000
_cell.length_b   1.000
_cell.length_c   1.000
_cell.angle_alpha   90.00
_cell.angle_beta   90.00
_cell.angle_gamma   90.00
#
_symmetry.space_group_name_H-M   'P 1'
#
loop_
_entity.id
_entity.type
_entity.pdbx_description
1 polymer ?
#
loop_
_entity_poly.entity_id
_entity_poly.type
_entity_poly.pdbx_seq_one_letter_code
_entity_poly.pdbx_strand_id
1 'polypeptide(L)'
;MQTTIQGLSTHYIRTPGDRGTVLFLHGWGARIELYQPVFDLLAQLGYAVAAFDMPGVGGTEEPRAPLTLADYCAFTLDFCREMGLESVLLMGHSHGGRVALSLLEDPACPVRFPRAILMDAAGVRLPASAGQKGRQTAYKLLKTLGTSKLTAPLFGDLYEQERDKRSSADYRTATPVMRETMKNVLPCDLREHMPDITAQVLLIWGENDTATPLSHGRIMEERIPGAGLAVIRGAGHFCFADNWPQFSAVMRAFL
;
A
#
# COMPACT_ATOMS: atom_id res chain seq x y z
N MET A 1 4.25 18.92 8.69
CA MET A 1 4.59 18.97 10.14
C MET A 1 5.55 17.85 10.47
N GLN A 2 6.18 17.86 11.66
CA GLN A 2 7.08 16.78 12.11
C GLN A 2 6.70 16.34 13.52
N THR A 3 6.79 15.04 13.78
CA THR A 3 6.68 14.43 15.12
C THR A 3 7.67 13.27 15.23
N THR A 4 7.75 12.62 16.39
CA THR A 4 8.59 11.43 16.57
C THR A 4 7.74 10.22 16.86
N ILE A 5 7.79 9.21 15.98
CA ILE A 5 7.09 7.93 16.16
C ILE A 5 8.13 6.81 16.19
N GLN A 6 8.13 5.99 17.24
CA GLN A 6 9.09 4.90 17.43
C GLN A 6 10.56 5.33 17.27
N GLY A 7 10.87 6.58 17.65
CA GLY A 7 12.21 7.16 17.55
C GLY A 7 12.61 7.64 16.14
N LEU A 8 11.71 7.61 15.16
CA LEU A 8 11.90 8.15 13.81
C LEU A 8 11.26 9.54 13.71
N SER A 9 11.99 10.52 13.18
CA SER A 9 11.42 11.81 12.77
C SER A 9 10.42 11.55 11.65
N THR A 10 9.14 11.88 11.88
CA THR A 10 8.02 11.49 11.02
C THR A 10 7.34 12.73 10.46
N HIS A 11 7.36 12.84 9.14
CA HIS A 11 6.61 13.87 8.42
C HIS A 11 5.14 13.52 8.33
N TYR A 12 4.27 14.47 8.68
CA TYR A 12 2.83 14.26 8.64
C TYR A 12 2.06 15.54 8.32
N ILE A 13 0.81 15.37 7.91
CA ILE A 13 -0.18 16.43 7.80
C ILE A 13 -1.35 16.15 8.74
N ARG A 14 -1.98 17.22 9.24
CA ARG A 14 -3.26 17.19 9.93
C ARG A 14 -4.07 18.41 9.50
N THR A 15 -5.25 18.16 8.95
CA THR A 15 -6.18 19.23 8.56
C THR A 15 -7.40 19.23 9.49
N PRO A 16 -8.08 20.38 9.66
CA PRO A 16 -9.33 20.42 10.43
C PRO A 16 -10.48 19.78 9.65
N GLY A 17 -11.55 19.40 10.36
CA GLY A 17 -12.83 18.90 9.86
C GLY A 17 -13.77 18.61 11.00
N ASP A 18 -15.08 18.62 10.74
CA ASP A 18 -16.15 18.47 11.72
C ASP A 18 -16.95 17.16 11.58
N ARG A 19 -16.83 16.47 10.44
CA ARG A 19 -17.51 15.19 10.15
C ARG A 19 -16.75 13.94 10.61
N GLY A 20 -15.57 14.11 11.18
CA GLY A 20 -14.68 13.03 11.60
C GLY A 20 -13.32 13.10 10.91
N THR A 21 -12.44 12.16 11.24
CA THR A 21 -11.07 12.11 10.71
C THR A 21 -10.89 10.94 9.77
N VAL A 22 -10.24 11.19 8.63
CA VAL A 22 -9.71 10.17 7.73
C VAL A 22 -8.23 9.96 8.05
N LEU A 23 -7.85 8.75 8.43
CA LEU A 23 -6.45 8.32 8.47
C LEU A 23 -6.07 7.79 7.09
N PHE A 24 -5.11 8.45 6.44
CA PHE A 24 -4.67 8.09 5.10
C PHE A 24 -3.29 7.44 5.09
N LEU A 25 -3.18 6.29 4.42
CA LEU A 25 -1.96 5.51 4.25
C LEU A 25 -1.59 5.43 2.77
N HIS A 26 -0.41 5.96 2.41
CA HIS A 26 0.04 6.06 1.02
C HIS A 26 0.66 4.75 0.47
N GLY A 27 0.83 4.66 -0.85
CA GLY A 27 1.48 3.56 -1.54
C GLY A 27 2.99 3.54 -1.36
N TRP A 28 3.64 2.42 -1.68
CA TRP A 28 5.09 2.29 -1.64
C TRP A 28 5.78 3.34 -2.52
N GLY A 29 6.82 3.99 -1.98
CA GLY A 29 7.58 5.02 -2.69
C GLY A 29 6.84 6.33 -2.95
N ALA A 30 5.54 6.41 -2.66
CA ALA A 30 4.76 7.64 -2.76
C ALA A 30 4.97 8.52 -1.52
N ARG A 31 4.62 9.79 -1.65
CA ARG A 31 4.58 10.77 -0.54
C ARG A 31 3.17 11.25 -0.33
N ILE A 32 2.86 11.72 0.87
CA ILE A 32 1.52 12.26 1.18
C ILE A 32 1.11 13.41 0.26
N GLU A 33 2.06 14.23 -0.21
CA GLU A 33 1.78 15.35 -1.11
C GLU A 33 1.18 14.93 -2.45
N LEU A 34 1.46 13.72 -2.92
CA LEU A 34 0.88 13.18 -4.15
C LEU A 34 -0.65 13.10 -4.08
N TYR A 35 -1.18 12.95 -2.88
CA TYR A 35 -2.62 12.75 -2.63
C TYR A 35 -3.34 14.06 -2.26
N GLN A 36 -2.70 15.22 -2.46
CA GLN A 36 -3.30 16.52 -2.13
C GLN A 36 -4.70 16.71 -2.74
N PRO A 37 -4.97 16.35 -4.02
CA PRO A 37 -6.33 16.46 -4.56
C PRO A 37 -7.38 15.64 -3.79
N VAL A 38 -6.98 14.46 -3.27
CA VAL A 38 -7.85 13.61 -2.44
C VAL A 38 -8.11 14.28 -1.09
N PHE A 39 -7.08 14.87 -0.48
CA PHE A 39 -7.22 15.59 0.79
C PHE A 39 -8.08 16.84 0.65
N ASP A 40 -7.95 17.57 -0.44
CA ASP A 40 -8.79 18.73 -0.74
C ASP A 40 -10.27 18.32 -0.92
N LEU A 41 -10.53 17.18 -1.56
CA LEU A 41 -11.88 16.62 -1.65
C LEU A 41 -12.44 16.24 -0.29
N LEU A 42 -11.65 15.58 0.56
CA LEU A 42 -12.06 15.20 1.92
C LEU A 42 -12.38 16.46 2.76
N ALA A 43 -11.55 17.49 2.66
CA ALA A 43 -11.79 18.76 3.33
C ALA A 43 -13.07 19.46 2.84
N GLN A 44 -13.35 19.45 1.52
CA GLN A 44 -14.61 19.95 0.95
C GLN A 44 -15.82 19.17 1.48
N LEU A 45 -15.64 17.88 1.81
CA LEU A 45 -16.68 17.04 2.41
C LEU A 45 -16.79 17.17 3.93
N GLY A 46 -15.98 18.05 4.55
CA GLY A 46 -15.98 18.32 5.99
C GLY A 46 -15.15 17.34 6.82
N TYR A 47 -14.35 16.47 6.20
CA TYR A 47 -13.50 15.54 6.95
C TYR A 47 -12.14 16.16 7.28
N ALA A 48 -11.69 15.94 8.52
CA ALA A 48 -10.29 16.11 8.88
C ALA A 48 -9.44 15.03 8.20
N VAL A 49 -8.21 15.33 7.85
CA VAL A 49 -7.24 14.36 7.33
C VAL A 49 -6.06 14.27 8.29
N ALA A 50 -5.67 13.05 8.64
CA ALA A 50 -4.41 12.71 9.28
C ALA A 50 -3.67 11.75 8.35
N ALA A 51 -2.47 12.12 7.93
CA ALA A 51 -1.65 11.30 7.07
C ALA A 51 -0.17 11.51 7.40
N PHE A 52 0.65 10.50 7.21
CA PHE A 52 2.10 10.57 7.41
C PHE A 52 2.84 9.88 6.28
N ASP A 53 4.06 10.33 6.01
CA ASP A 53 4.97 9.57 5.17
C ASP A 53 5.44 8.33 5.92
N MET A 54 5.27 7.16 5.32
CA MET A 54 5.68 5.88 5.92
C MET A 54 7.21 5.85 6.13
N PRO A 55 7.72 5.09 7.13
CA PRO A 55 9.16 4.98 7.39
C PRO A 55 10.00 4.73 6.14
N GLY A 56 11.06 5.54 5.96
CA GLY A 56 11.97 5.47 4.82
C GLY A 56 11.44 6.09 3.53
N VAL A 57 10.34 6.85 3.60
CA VAL A 57 9.74 7.51 2.43
C VAL A 57 9.49 8.99 2.74
N GLY A 58 9.58 9.83 1.72
CA GLY A 58 9.24 11.24 1.81
C GLY A 58 10.08 11.98 2.84
N GLY A 59 9.43 12.63 3.79
CA GLY A 59 10.05 13.38 4.89
C GLY A 59 10.18 12.58 6.19
N THR A 60 9.86 11.28 6.19
CA THR A 60 10.03 10.40 7.35
C THR A 60 11.37 9.66 7.29
N GLU A 61 12.06 9.63 8.41
CA GLU A 61 13.36 8.98 8.58
C GLU A 61 13.34 7.51 8.20
N GLU A 62 14.44 7.02 7.63
CA GLU A 62 14.59 5.60 7.31
C GLU A 62 14.76 4.77 8.59
N PRO A 63 14.08 3.62 8.72
CA PRO A 63 14.25 2.75 9.88
C PRO A 63 15.65 2.13 9.90
N ARG A 64 16.17 1.86 11.10
CA ARG A 64 17.51 1.28 11.27
C ARG A 64 17.58 -0.21 10.88
N ALA A 65 16.45 -0.88 10.81
CA ALA A 65 16.32 -2.29 10.43
C ALA A 65 15.15 -2.50 9.47
N PRO A 66 15.17 -3.56 8.66
CA PRO A 66 14.07 -3.88 7.75
C PRO A 66 12.76 -4.11 8.51
N LEU A 67 11.68 -3.52 8.02
CA LEU A 67 10.34 -3.64 8.59
C LEU A 67 9.57 -4.83 8.01
N THR A 68 8.68 -5.37 8.84
CA THR A 68 7.61 -6.30 8.45
C THR A 68 6.29 -5.56 8.27
N LEU A 69 5.24 -6.25 7.82
CA LEU A 69 3.89 -5.67 7.76
C LEU A 69 3.37 -5.33 9.16
N ALA A 70 3.67 -6.17 10.16
CA ALA A 70 3.31 -5.91 11.55
C ALA A 70 3.97 -4.64 12.10
N ASP A 71 5.22 -4.35 11.71
CA ASP A 71 5.90 -3.11 12.11
C ASP A 71 5.22 -1.88 11.51
N TYR A 72 4.76 -1.93 10.26
CA TYR A 72 3.97 -0.84 9.66
C TYR A 72 2.63 -0.64 10.37
N CYS A 73 1.95 -1.73 10.76
CA CYS A 73 0.73 -1.64 11.57
C CYS A 73 1.02 -1.01 12.92
N ALA A 74 2.05 -1.46 13.64
CA ALA A 74 2.45 -0.90 14.93
C ALA A 74 2.83 0.58 14.81
N PHE A 75 3.57 0.98 13.78
CA PHE A 75 3.91 2.37 13.52
C PHE A 75 2.66 3.24 13.28
N THR A 76 1.70 2.71 12.50
CA THR A 76 0.41 3.38 12.25
C THR A 76 -0.39 3.57 13.54
N LEU A 77 -0.44 2.56 14.40
CA LEU A 77 -1.13 2.64 15.70
C LEU A 77 -0.46 3.61 16.66
N ASP A 78 0.88 3.65 16.68
CA ASP A 78 1.62 4.63 17.47
C ASP A 78 1.40 6.06 16.97
N PHE A 79 1.31 6.27 15.66
CA PHE A 79 0.89 7.54 15.08
C PHE A 79 -0.54 7.91 15.52
N CYS A 80 -1.48 6.97 15.47
CA CYS A 80 -2.84 7.22 15.96
C CYS A 80 -2.86 7.64 17.43
N ARG A 81 -2.07 6.97 18.27
CA ARG A 81 -1.95 7.30 19.71
C ARG A 81 -1.40 8.72 19.89
N GLU A 82 -0.32 9.07 19.20
CA GLU A 82 0.28 10.40 19.26
C GLU A 82 -0.69 11.49 18.81
N MET A 83 -1.52 11.19 17.80
CA MET A 83 -2.51 12.13 17.29
C MET A 83 -3.86 12.11 18.04
N GLY A 84 -4.04 11.25 19.04
CA GLY A 84 -5.29 11.10 19.77
C GLY A 84 -6.45 10.54 18.91
N LEU A 85 -6.14 9.65 17.98
CA LEU A 85 -7.11 9.07 17.04
C LEU A 85 -7.64 7.72 17.59
N GLU A 86 -8.87 7.69 18.06
CA GLU A 86 -9.49 6.50 18.63
C GLU A 86 -10.50 5.83 17.67
N SER A 87 -11.14 6.62 16.81
CA SER A 87 -12.10 6.13 15.81
C SER A 87 -12.02 6.98 14.55
N VAL A 88 -11.63 6.37 13.44
CA VAL A 88 -11.38 7.09 12.18
C VAL A 88 -11.87 6.28 10.98
N LEU A 89 -12.15 6.96 9.87
CA LEU A 89 -12.27 6.33 8.57
C LEU A 89 -10.85 6.02 8.08
N LEU A 90 -10.59 4.76 7.76
CA LEU A 90 -9.28 4.32 7.27
C LEU A 90 -9.26 4.37 5.74
N MET A 91 -8.27 5.04 5.17
CA MET A 91 -8.11 5.12 3.72
C MET A 91 -6.69 4.70 3.34
N GLY A 92 -6.55 3.77 2.40
CA GLY A 92 -5.24 3.25 2.00
C GLY A 92 -5.12 3.03 0.50
N HIS A 93 -3.97 3.44 -0.07
CA HIS A 93 -3.62 3.19 -1.46
C HIS A 93 -2.50 2.15 -1.55
N SER A 94 -2.64 1.16 -2.43
CA SER A 94 -1.59 0.19 -2.74
C SER A 94 -1.00 -0.49 -1.49
N HIS A 95 0.27 -0.23 -1.13
CA HIS A 95 0.88 -0.71 0.11
C HIS A 95 0.15 -0.19 1.36
N GLY A 96 -0.29 1.06 1.37
CA GLY A 96 -1.14 1.60 2.44
C GLY A 96 -2.45 0.84 2.58
N GLY A 97 -3.01 0.35 1.47
CA GLY A 97 -4.16 -0.55 1.46
C GLY A 97 -3.86 -1.91 2.10
N ARG A 98 -2.64 -2.45 1.90
CA ARG A 98 -2.18 -3.68 2.60
C ARG A 98 -2.09 -3.47 4.11
N VAL A 99 -1.50 -2.36 4.55
CA VAL A 99 -1.44 -2.01 5.99
C VAL A 99 -2.86 -1.84 6.54
N ALA A 100 -3.73 -1.13 5.80
CA ALA A 100 -5.12 -0.94 6.19
C ALA A 100 -5.87 -2.28 6.34
N LEU A 101 -5.75 -3.20 5.39
CA LEU A 101 -6.34 -4.54 5.48
C LEU A 101 -5.88 -5.26 6.75
N SER A 102 -4.57 -5.24 7.03
CA SER A 102 -4.02 -5.90 8.22
C SER A 102 -4.51 -5.28 9.53
N LEU A 103 -4.77 -3.98 9.56
CA LEU A 103 -5.38 -3.31 10.73
C LEU A 103 -6.88 -3.63 10.87
N LEU A 104 -7.60 -3.79 9.76
CA LEU A 104 -9.03 -4.07 9.74
C LEU A 104 -9.37 -5.50 10.18
N GLU A 105 -8.47 -6.46 9.92
CA GLU A 105 -8.65 -7.87 10.30
C GLU A 105 -8.30 -8.16 11.75
N ASP A 106 -7.60 -7.25 12.45
CA ASP A 106 -7.18 -7.46 13.83
C ASP A 106 -8.30 -7.09 14.83
N PRO A 107 -8.95 -8.08 15.48
CA PRO A 107 -10.01 -7.82 16.44
C PRO A 107 -9.52 -7.14 17.72
N ALA A 108 -8.20 -7.16 17.99
CA ALA A 108 -7.58 -6.51 19.15
C ALA A 108 -7.06 -5.09 18.83
N CYS A 109 -7.31 -4.60 17.62
CA CYS A 109 -6.87 -3.27 17.19
C CYS A 109 -7.40 -2.18 18.14
N PRO A 110 -6.55 -1.36 18.76
CA PRO A 110 -6.96 -0.35 19.73
C PRO A 110 -7.69 0.85 19.10
N VAL A 111 -7.58 1.02 17.78
CA VAL A 111 -8.25 2.06 17.01
C VAL A 111 -9.43 1.46 16.27
N ARG A 112 -10.59 2.09 16.35
CA ARG A 112 -11.79 1.64 15.62
C ARG A 112 -11.81 2.21 14.20
N PHE A 113 -12.07 1.33 13.24
CA PHE A 113 -12.22 1.66 11.82
C PHE A 113 -13.62 1.25 11.34
N PRO A 114 -14.68 2.04 11.63
CA PRO A 114 -16.04 1.67 11.24
C PRO A 114 -16.25 1.65 9.73
N ARG A 115 -15.46 2.42 9.00
CA ARG A 115 -15.48 2.51 7.54
C ARG A 115 -14.06 2.52 6.99
N ALA A 116 -13.88 1.93 5.80
CA ALA A 116 -12.61 1.97 5.09
C ALA A 116 -12.79 2.23 3.58
N ILE A 117 -11.79 2.87 2.98
CA ILE A 117 -11.68 3.06 1.53
C ILE A 117 -10.32 2.49 1.11
N LEU A 118 -10.33 1.48 0.26
CA LEU A 118 -9.13 0.84 -0.25
C LEU A 118 -9.00 1.12 -1.74
N MET A 119 -7.96 1.88 -2.11
CA MET A 119 -7.69 2.28 -3.49
C MET A 119 -6.57 1.43 -4.06
N ASP A 120 -6.83 0.71 -5.15
CA ASP A 120 -5.83 -0.10 -5.84
C ASP A 120 -4.95 -0.90 -4.85
N ALA A 121 -5.59 -1.49 -3.82
CA ALA A 121 -4.92 -1.99 -2.63
C ALA A 121 -4.11 -3.26 -2.90
N ALA A 122 -2.94 -3.35 -2.30
CA ALA A 122 -2.21 -4.61 -2.24
C ALA A 122 -2.75 -5.47 -1.08
N GLY A 123 -2.41 -6.77 -1.06
CA GLY A 123 -2.84 -7.72 -0.01
C GLY A 123 -3.33 -9.05 -0.57
N VAL A 124 -3.55 -9.15 -1.88
CA VAL A 124 -3.85 -10.42 -2.57
C VAL A 124 -2.60 -10.93 -3.27
N ARG A 125 -2.27 -12.19 -3.05
CA ARG A 125 -1.20 -12.87 -3.75
C ARG A 125 -1.71 -14.11 -4.47
N LEU A 126 -1.78 -14.03 -5.78
CA LEU A 126 -2.17 -15.16 -6.60
C LEU A 126 -0.98 -16.11 -6.83
N PRO A 127 -1.23 -17.43 -6.90
CA PRO A 127 -0.20 -18.39 -7.28
C PRO A 127 0.38 -18.04 -8.64
N ALA A 128 1.71 -18.14 -8.77
CA ALA A 128 2.35 -17.94 -10.07
C ALA A 128 1.82 -18.94 -11.11
N SER A 129 1.47 -18.46 -12.29
CA SER A 129 1.08 -19.31 -13.41
C SER A 129 2.24 -20.25 -13.83
N ALA A 130 1.93 -21.32 -14.58
CA ALA A 130 2.96 -22.26 -15.07
C ALA A 130 4.06 -21.53 -15.87
N GLY A 131 3.70 -20.55 -16.71
CA GLY A 131 4.65 -19.73 -17.45
C GLY A 131 5.50 -18.83 -16.55
N GLN A 132 4.91 -18.26 -15.50
CA GLN A 132 5.63 -17.48 -14.50
C GLN A 132 6.59 -18.35 -13.70
N LYS A 133 6.19 -19.56 -13.31
CA LYS A 133 7.07 -20.53 -12.62
C LYS A 133 8.27 -20.91 -13.50
N GLY A 134 8.08 -21.18 -14.78
CA GLY A 134 9.14 -21.45 -15.74
C GLY A 134 10.13 -20.29 -15.87
N ARG A 135 9.63 -19.05 -15.99
CA ARG A 135 10.46 -17.84 -16.03
C ARG A 135 11.22 -17.61 -14.71
N GLN A 136 10.62 -17.91 -13.57
CA GLN A 136 11.29 -17.83 -12.27
C GLN A 136 12.40 -18.87 -12.14
N THR A 137 12.19 -20.11 -12.61
CA THR A 137 13.20 -21.17 -12.60
C THR A 137 14.37 -20.80 -13.52
N ALA A 138 14.11 -20.33 -14.73
CA ALA A 138 15.15 -19.87 -15.65
C ALA A 138 15.96 -18.70 -15.06
N TYR A 139 15.29 -17.75 -14.41
CA TYR A 139 15.98 -16.65 -13.73
C TYR A 139 16.84 -17.11 -12.54
N LYS A 140 16.36 -18.08 -11.73
CA LYS A 140 17.17 -18.66 -10.64
C LYS A 140 18.43 -19.32 -11.17
N LEU A 141 18.32 -20.07 -12.27
CA LEU A 141 19.46 -20.68 -12.93
C LEU A 141 20.44 -19.62 -13.45
N LEU A 142 19.93 -18.60 -14.16
CA LEU A 142 20.76 -17.49 -14.65
C LEU A 142 21.45 -16.74 -13.50
N LYS A 143 20.74 -16.51 -12.38
CA LYS A 143 21.33 -15.92 -11.17
C LYS A 143 22.50 -16.77 -10.66
N THR A 144 22.33 -18.09 -10.54
CA THR A 144 23.39 -18.99 -10.05
C THR A 144 24.61 -18.93 -10.99
N LEU A 145 24.40 -18.93 -12.29
CA LEU A 145 25.48 -18.84 -13.29
C LEU A 145 26.14 -17.46 -13.29
N GLY A 146 25.37 -16.38 -13.19
CA GLY A 146 25.86 -15.00 -13.23
C GLY A 146 26.55 -14.55 -11.93
N THR A 147 26.33 -15.24 -10.81
CA THR A 147 26.97 -14.91 -9.51
C THR A 147 28.10 -15.87 -9.12
N SER A 148 28.25 -16.99 -9.81
CA SER A 148 29.32 -17.96 -9.57
C SER A 148 30.67 -17.45 -10.07
N LYS A 149 31.71 -17.53 -9.25
CA LYS A 149 33.08 -17.09 -9.63
C LYS A 149 33.60 -17.73 -10.94
N LEU A 150 33.12 -18.94 -11.27
CA LEU A 150 33.55 -19.67 -12.47
C LEU A 150 32.81 -19.24 -13.73
N THR A 151 31.53 -18.86 -13.63
CA THR A 151 30.65 -18.61 -14.79
C THR A 151 30.22 -17.14 -14.92
N ALA A 152 30.45 -16.31 -13.90
CA ALA A 152 30.14 -14.87 -13.95
C ALA A 152 30.77 -14.13 -15.15
N PRO A 153 32.02 -14.43 -15.60
CA PRO A 153 32.58 -13.78 -16.78
C PRO A 153 31.77 -14.00 -18.08
N LEU A 154 30.97 -15.08 -18.14
CA LEU A 154 30.16 -15.41 -19.31
C LEU A 154 28.68 -15.01 -19.17
N PHE A 155 28.15 -15.04 -17.94
CA PHE A 155 26.71 -14.88 -17.67
C PHE A 155 26.38 -13.68 -16.76
N GLY A 156 27.39 -12.97 -16.24
CA GLY A 156 27.20 -11.87 -15.29
C GLY A 156 26.40 -10.72 -15.91
N ASP A 157 26.81 -10.23 -17.07
CA ASP A 157 26.14 -9.13 -17.76
C ASP A 157 24.69 -9.48 -18.12
N LEU A 158 24.45 -10.71 -18.59
CA LEU A 158 23.10 -11.17 -18.92
C LEU A 158 22.22 -11.26 -17.65
N TYR A 159 22.78 -11.74 -16.55
CA TYR A 159 22.08 -11.77 -15.27
C TYR A 159 21.75 -10.36 -14.78
N GLU A 160 22.68 -9.42 -14.86
CA GLU A 160 22.45 -8.04 -14.44
C GLU A 160 21.37 -7.36 -15.30
N GLN A 161 21.40 -7.52 -16.62
CA GLN A 161 20.36 -7.02 -17.50
C GLN A 161 18.98 -7.60 -17.17
N GLU A 162 18.88 -8.91 -16.93
CA GLU A 162 17.60 -9.55 -16.56
C GLU A 162 17.13 -9.17 -15.16
N ARG A 163 18.04 -8.99 -14.21
CA ARG A 163 17.75 -8.46 -12.88
C ARG A 163 17.15 -7.05 -12.97
N ASP A 164 17.77 -6.19 -13.77
CA ASP A 164 17.37 -4.78 -13.90
C ASP A 164 16.01 -4.64 -14.61
N LYS A 165 15.75 -5.47 -15.63
CA LYS A 165 14.42 -5.54 -16.28
C LYS A 165 13.30 -6.00 -15.32
N ARG A 166 13.62 -6.85 -14.35
CA ARG A 166 12.66 -7.41 -13.39
C ARG A 166 12.49 -6.56 -12.14
N SER A 167 13.43 -5.68 -11.86
CA SER A 167 13.38 -4.79 -10.71
C SER A 167 12.53 -3.57 -11.02
N SER A 168 11.55 -3.25 -10.16
CA SER A 168 10.84 -1.98 -10.23
C SER A 168 11.81 -0.80 -10.04
N ALA A 169 11.43 0.39 -10.50
CA ALA A 169 12.21 1.59 -10.28
C ALA A 169 12.47 1.80 -8.78
N ASP A 170 11.43 1.63 -7.96
CA ASP A 170 11.50 1.77 -6.51
C ASP A 170 12.49 0.79 -5.87
N TYR A 171 12.52 -0.47 -6.33
CA TYR A 171 13.47 -1.45 -5.81
C TYR A 171 14.92 -1.10 -6.17
N ARG A 172 15.16 -0.52 -7.35
CA ARG A 172 16.53 -0.14 -7.78
C ARG A 172 17.06 1.03 -6.98
N THR A 173 16.23 2.02 -6.68
CA THR A 173 16.60 3.23 -5.95
C THR A 173 16.57 3.07 -4.42
N ALA A 174 15.88 2.03 -3.92
CA ALA A 174 15.77 1.77 -2.49
C ALA A 174 17.13 1.44 -1.86
N THR A 175 17.30 1.84 -0.61
CA THR A 175 18.44 1.46 0.24
C THR A 175 18.44 -0.04 0.54
N PRO A 176 19.53 -0.60 1.06
CA PRO A 176 19.55 -2.00 1.48
C PRO A 176 18.46 -2.34 2.49
N VAL A 177 18.20 -1.47 3.48
CA VAL A 177 17.17 -1.67 4.50
C VAL A 177 15.79 -1.71 3.86
N MET A 178 15.48 -0.75 2.97
CA MET A 178 14.18 -0.69 2.31
C MET A 178 13.98 -1.83 1.29
N ARG A 179 15.04 -2.34 0.65
CA ARG A 179 14.95 -3.55 -0.20
C ARG A 179 14.59 -4.79 0.60
N GLU A 180 15.18 -4.97 1.78
CA GLU A 180 14.80 -6.09 2.66
C GLU A 180 13.39 -5.91 3.20
N THR A 181 12.98 -4.69 3.56
CA THR A 181 11.60 -4.36 3.92
C THR A 181 10.62 -4.76 2.81
N MET A 182 10.92 -4.44 1.54
CA MET A 182 10.09 -4.90 0.41
C MET A 182 9.96 -6.42 0.36
N LYS A 183 11.03 -7.16 0.63
CA LYS A 183 10.99 -8.63 0.64
C LYS A 183 10.13 -9.18 1.77
N ASN A 184 10.05 -8.48 2.90
CA ASN A 184 9.21 -8.86 4.03
C ASN A 184 7.73 -8.59 3.76
N VAL A 185 7.39 -7.46 3.12
CA VAL A 185 5.99 -7.01 2.99
C VAL A 185 5.31 -7.48 1.69
N LEU A 186 6.04 -7.57 0.56
CA LEU A 186 5.44 -7.94 -0.72
C LEU A 186 4.84 -9.35 -0.75
N PRO A 187 5.40 -10.37 -0.04
CA PRO A 187 4.84 -11.70 -0.03
C PRO A 187 3.57 -11.87 0.80
N CYS A 188 3.21 -10.88 1.64
CA CYS A 188 2.06 -10.99 2.53
C CYS A 188 0.75 -11.14 1.75
N ASP A 189 0.04 -12.23 2.00
CA ASP A 189 -1.27 -12.55 1.44
C ASP A 189 -2.29 -12.49 2.57
N LEU A 190 -3.23 -11.56 2.48
CA LEU A 190 -4.19 -11.26 3.54
C LEU A 190 -5.59 -11.86 3.25
N ARG A 191 -5.71 -12.71 2.21
CA ARG A 191 -7.02 -13.25 1.80
C ARG A 191 -7.69 -14.11 2.86
N GLU A 192 -6.91 -14.77 3.70
CA GLU A 192 -7.43 -15.69 4.71
C GLU A 192 -8.28 -14.96 5.76
N HIS A 193 -7.87 -13.76 6.14
CA HIS A 193 -8.49 -12.97 7.22
C HIS A 193 -9.50 -11.93 6.73
N MET A 194 -9.64 -11.71 5.43
CA MET A 194 -10.63 -10.79 4.87
C MET A 194 -12.07 -11.05 5.32
N PRO A 195 -12.52 -12.32 5.52
CA PRO A 195 -13.85 -12.59 6.04
C PRO A 195 -14.13 -12.07 7.48
N ASP A 196 -13.09 -11.78 8.24
CA ASP A 196 -13.19 -11.30 9.62
C ASP A 196 -13.37 -9.76 9.69
N ILE A 197 -13.22 -9.05 8.57
CA ILE A 197 -13.38 -7.60 8.50
C ILE A 197 -14.85 -7.23 8.69
N THR A 198 -15.11 -6.43 9.74
CA THR A 198 -16.46 -5.96 10.09
C THR A 198 -16.76 -4.52 9.65
N ALA A 199 -15.73 -3.79 9.21
CA ALA A 199 -15.88 -2.42 8.70
C ALA A 199 -16.69 -2.38 7.41
N GLN A 200 -17.41 -1.27 7.17
CA GLN A 200 -17.98 -0.98 5.85
C GLN A 200 -16.85 -0.59 4.88
N VAL A 201 -16.56 -1.42 3.87
CA VAL A 201 -15.44 -1.22 2.97
C VAL A 201 -15.91 -0.80 1.57
N LEU A 202 -15.33 0.30 1.08
CA LEU A 202 -15.37 0.68 -0.34
C LEU A 202 -14.01 0.35 -0.97
N LEU A 203 -14.05 -0.44 -2.03
CA LEU A 203 -12.92 -0.71 -2.91
C LEU A 203 -13.03 0.21 -4.13
N ILE A 204 -11.97 0.96 -4.44
CA ILE A 204 -11.87 1.79 -5.65
C ILE A 204 -10.70 1.27 -6.47
N TRP A 205 -10.94 0.95 -7.74
CA TRP A 205 -9.94 0.26 -8.53
C TRP A 205 -9.84 0.77 -9.95
N GLY A 206 -8.62 0.98 -10.43
CA GLY A 206 -8.36 1.27 -11.83
C GLY A 206 -8.63 0.05 -12.71
N GLU A 207 -9.40 0.25 -13.80
CA GLU A 207 -9.73 -0.81 -14.76
C GLU A 207 -8.49 -1.48 -15.36
N ASN A 208 -7.45 -0.69 -15.62
CA ASN A 208 -6.21 -1.09 -16.27
C ASN A 208 -5.01 -1.19 -15.31
N ASP A 209 -5.27 -1.34 -14.01
CA ASP A 209 -4.18 -1.48 -13.03
C ASP A 209 -3.37 -2.75 -13.30
N THR A 210 -2.07 -2.57 -13.53
CA THR A 210 -1.11 -3.64 -13.76
C THR A 210 -0.26 -3.98 -12.55
N ALA A 211 -0.22 -3.12 -11.53
CA ALA A 211 0.53 -3.34 -10.29
C ALA A 211 -0.26 -4.21 -9.30
N THR A 212 -1.53 -3.84 -9.08
CA THR A 212 -2.53 -4.63 -8.35
C THR A 212 -3.74 -4.85 -9.26
N PRO A 213 -3.73 -5.86 -10.13
CA PRO A 213 -4.76 -6.04 -11.14
C PRO A 213 -6.18 -6.04 -10.58
N LEU A 214 -7.16 -5.54 -11.33
CA LEU A 214 -8.57 -5.46 -10.96
C LEU A 214 -9.13 -6.79 -10.40
N SER A 215 -8.55 -7.93 -10.81
CA SER A 215 -8.89 -9.23 -10.23
C SER A 215 -8.62 -9.31 -8.71
N HIS A 216 -7.67 -8.53 -8.18
CA HIS A 216 -7.44 -8.45 -6.73
C HIS A 216 -8.59 -7.71 -6.04
N GLY A 217 -9.08 -6.62 -6.62
CA GLY A 217 -10.27 -5.91 -6.13
C GLY A 217 -11.52 -6.80 -6.10
N ARG A 218 -11.73 -7.61 -7.15
CA ARG A 218 -12.84 -8.57 -7.19
C ARG A 218 -12.73 -9.66 -6.12
N ILE A 219 -11.53 -10.15 -5.84
CA ILE A 219 -11.28 -11.10 -4.75
C ILE A 219 -11.57 -10.45 -3.39
N MET A 220 -11.18 -9.19 -3.20
CA MET A 220 -11.49 -8.46 -1.96
C MET A 220 -12.99 -8.24 -1.80
N GLU A 221 -13.69 -7.84 -2.87
CA GLU A 221 -15.15 -7.67 -2.87
C GLU A 221 -15.88 -8.98 -2.52
N GLU A 222 -15.42 -10.12 -3.05
CA GLU A 222 -15.99 -11.43 -2.75
C GLU A 222 -15.75 -11.86 -1.30
N ARG A 223 -14.57 -11.51 -0.72
CA ARG A 223 -14.14 -12.03 0.56
C ARG A 223 -14.45 -11.13 1.76
N ILE A 224 -14.51 -9.82 1.55
CA ILE A 224 -14.82 -8.86 2.63
C ILE A 224 -16.34 -8.70 2.71
N PRO A 225 -16.97 -9.06 3.84
CA PRO A 225 -18.42 -9.00 3.98
C PRO A 225 -18.97 -7.60 3.72
N GLY A 226 -19.88 -7.47 2.75
CA GLY A 226 -20.54 -6.21 2.44
C GLY A 226 -19.66 -5.15 1.75
N ALA A 227 -18.47 -5.52 1.28
CA ALA A 227 -17.65 -4.61 0.50
C ALA A 227 -18.28 -4.31 -0.87
N GLY A 228 -18.16 -3.05 -1.31
CA GLY A 228 -18.55 -2.65 -2.67
C GLY A 228 -17.33 -2.28 -3.50
N LEU A 229 -17.30 -2.66 -4.78
CA LEU A 229 -16.22 -2.36 -5.71
C LEU A 229 -16.66 -1.34 -6.77
N ALA A 230 -16.00 -0.18 -6.77
CA ALA A 230 -16.12 0.85 -7.80
C ALA A 230 -14.93 0.77 -8.77
N VAL A 231 -15.20 0.46 -10.04
CA VAL A 231 -14.18 0.39 -11.08
C VAL A 231 -14.08 1.73 -11.79
N ILE A 232 -12.90 2.34 -11.79
CA ILE A 232 -12.59 3.61 -12.46
C ILE A 232 -12.13 3.32 -13.89
N ARG A 233 -12.94 3.69 -14.86
CA ARG A 233 -12.74 3.38 -16.28
C ARG A 233 -11.48 4.03 -16.84
N GLY A 234 -10.72 3.27 -17.59
CA GLY A 234 -9.51 3.71 -18.26
C GLY A 234 -8.32 4.00 -17.33
N ALA A 235 -8.52 3.94 -16.00
CA ALA A 235 -7.51 4.26 -15.02
C ALA A 235 -6.55 3.09 -14.73
N GLY A 236 -5.30 3.40 -14.43
CA GLY A 236 -4.28 2.47 -13.93
C GLY A 236 -4.19 2.49 -12.40
N HIS A 237 -2.98 2.29 -11.89
CA HIS A 237 -2.69 2.14 -10.45
C HIS A 237 -2.90 3.40 -9.60
N PHE A 238 -3.01 4.56 -10.22
CA PHE A 238 -3.33 5.83 -9.56
C PHE A 238 -4.70 6.31 -10.02
N CYS A 239 -5.73 5.50 -9.76
CA CYS A 239 -7.08 5.71 -10.28
C CYS A 239 -7.66 7.10 -9.97
N PHE A 240 -7.27 7.71 -8.86
CA PHE A 240 -7.64 9.08 -8.48
C PHE A 240 -7.02 10.14 -9.41
N ALA A 241 -5.81 9.90 -9.94
CA ALA A 241 -5.12 10.83 -10.83
C ALA A 241 -5.57 10.67 -12.30
N ASP A 242 -5.81 9.42 -12.72
CA ASP A 242 -6.11 9.08 -14.10
C ASP A 242 -7.54 9.47 -14.51
N ASN A 243 -8.51 9.36 -13.60
CA ASN A 243 -9.91 9.73 -13.87
C ASN A 243 -10.56 10.38 -12.64
N TRP A 244 -10.13 11.61 -12.36
CA TRP A 244 -10.63 12.39 -11.23
C TRP A 244 -12.15 12.60 -11.20
N PRO A 245 -12.84 12.90 -12.33
CA PRO A 245 -14.29 13.09 -12.30
C PRO A 245 -15.04 11.87 -11.77
N GLN A 246 -14.69 10.66 -12.25
CA GLN A 246 -15.34 9.43 -11.79
C GLN A 246 -14.93 9.09 -10.36
N PHE A 247 -13.63 9.20 -10.02
CA PHE A 247 -13.14 8.97 -8.67
C PHE A 247 -13.83 9.86 -7.64
N SER A 248 -13.87 11.17 -7.89
CA SER A 248 -14.49 12.12 -6.96
C SER A 248 -16.01 11.91 -6.80
N ALA A 249 -16.71 11.48 -7.86
CA ALA A 249 -18.12 11.13 -7.78
C ALA A 249 -18.35 9.89 -6.88
N VAL A 250 -17.51 8.86 -7.01
CA VAL A 250 -17.55 7.66 -6.16
C VAL A 250 -17.29 8.01 -4.70
N MET A 251 -16.28 8.84 -4.44
CA MET A 251 -15.95 9.31 -3.09
C MET A 251 -17.12 10.07 -2.45
N ARG A 252 -17.76 11.00 -3.20
CA ARG A 252 -18.92 11.77 -2.71
C ARG A 252 -20.15 10.91 -2.45
N ALA A 253 -20.33 9.83 -3.18
CA ALA A 253 -21.46 8.92 -2.97
C ALA A 253 -21.28 8.03 -1.73
N PHE A 254 -20.04 7.71 -1.37
CA PHE A 254 -19.75 6.87 -0.21
C PHE A 254 -19.64 7.68 1.09
N LEU A 255 -19.07 8.89 1.05
CA LEU A 255 -18.84 9.76 2.22
C LEU A 255 -20.03 10.63 2.56
#